data_e07255792292c17fc9c47ed6fd25f3f3
#
_entry.id   e07255792292c17fc9c47ed6fd25f3f3
#
_cell.length_a   1.000
_cell.length_b   1.000
_cell.length_c   1.000
_cell.angle_alpha   90.00
_cell.angle_beta   90.00
_cell.angle_gamma   90.00
#
_symmetry.space_group_name_H-M   'P 1'
#
loop_
_entity.id
_entity.type
_entity.pdbx_description
1 polymer ?
#
loop_
_entity_poly.entity_id
_entity_poly.type
_entity_poly.pdbx_seq_one_letter_code
_entity_poly.pdbx_strand_id
1 'polypeptide(L)'
;MKKEYKYKFEELVQDESFRMWILNNERNSFWEDFAIDSQENARIVENAKSFLLLFNYNEEKISDEVIDSEFDNLKFKLDIKKPKKIKNLFSLAASVIIIVLISTGIFYNLDSEYKTDLIAESEFEGLIEQVNNSNSPKFLTLSDGSSVILQPKSKLSYSKDFDEHDREVFLEGEGFFEVSKNANKPFLVYSNGVLTQVYGTSFRVVAFKDQDLIKVIVKTGEVKIRKSVVNTQEDLKEITLLSNQAALFNKKDDLFQKVTEFSNNQDIESSLNKVDKIDFEFVDTHISEIFSMIQDVYNMKVEYPDDVFENCYVTTSLTDVPLPEKLKILSFSIGVNTSYEILGNKIIIKSDGCMPSILNNK
;
A
#
# COMPACT_ATOMS: atom_id res chain seq x y z
N MET A 1 -44.57 -9.20 19.16
CA MET A 1 -43.72 -8.69 18.09
C MET A 1 -42.39 -8.30 18.72
N LYS A 2 -41.33 -9.16 18.59
CA LYS A 2 -39.98 -8.78 19.00
C LYS A 2 -39.52 -7.74 17.99
N LYS A 3 -39.08 -6.56 18.45
CA LYS A 3 -38.38 -5.57 17.60
C LYS A 3 -37.02 -6.16 17.29
N GLU A 4 -36.76 -6.46 16.02
CA GLU A 4 -35.47 -6.85 15.53
C GLU A 4 -34.59 -5.58 15.53
N TYR A 5 -33.71 -5.44 16.51
CA TYR A 5 -32.72 -4.37 16.58
C TYR A 5 -31.49 -4.84 15.77
N LYS A 6 -31.24 -4.17 14.66
CA LYS A 6 -30.09 -4.44 13.80
C LYS A 6 -29.02 -3.37 14.08
N TYR A 7 -28.03 -3.72 14.91
CA TYR A 7 -26.88 -2.85 15.15
C TYR A 7 -25.76 -3.22 14.21
N LYS A 8 -25.05 -2.18 13.70
CA LYS A 8 -23.81 -2.35 12.95
C LYS A 8 -22.61 -2.27 13.88
N PHE A 9 -21.45 -2.74 13.41
CA PHE A 9 -20.20 -2.72 14.17
C PHE A 9 -19.84 -1.32 14.70
N GLU A 10 -19.95 -0.30 13.84
CA GLU A 10 -19.63 1.09 14.19
C GLU A 10 -20.55 1.66 15.26
N GLU A 11 -21.82 1.28 15.24
CA GLU A 11 -22.81 1.72 16.23
C GLU A 11 -22.51 1.11 17.62
N LEU A 12 -22.10 -0.17 17.67
CA LEU A 12 -21.69 -0.82 18.92
C LEU A 12 -20.44 -0.19 19.52
N VAL A 13 -19.43 0.10 18.73
CA VAL A 13 -18.18 0.71 19.21
C VAL A 13 -18.39 2.13 19.73
N GLN A 14 -19.37 2.86 19.21
CA GLN A 14 -19.72 4.22 19.64
C GLN A 14 -20.71 4.26 20.82
N ASP A 15 -21.46 3.18 21.07
CA ASP A 15 -22.44 3.14 22.15
C ASP A 15 -21.78 3.08 23.53
N GLU A 16 -22.06 4.08 24.35
CA GLU A 16 -21.45 4.23 25.68
C GLU A 16 -21.81 3.05 26.60
N SER A 17 -23.04 2.55 26.54
CA SER A 17 -23.49 1.42 27.37
C SER A 17 -22.85 0.09 26.95
N PHE A 18 -22.59 -0.09 25.67
CA PHE A 18 -21.83 -1.23 25.14
C PHE A 18 -20.36 -1.17 25.57
N ARG A 19 -19.73 0.01 25.48
CA ARG A 19 -18.34 0.22 25.92
C ARG A 19 -18.17 -0.05 27.41
N MET A 20 -19.10 0.43 28.25
CA MET A 20 -19.07 0.19 29.69
C MET A 20 -19.24 -1.30 30.01
N TRP A 21 -20.13 -2.00 29.31
CA TRP A 21 -20.29 -3.45 29.44
C TRP A 21 -19.00 -4.22 29.13
N ILE A 22 -18.30 -3.87 28.05
CA ILE A 22 -17.07 -4.55 27.61
C ILE A 22 -15.86 -4.18 28.46
N LEU A 23 -15.63 -2.87 28.70
CA LEU A 23 -14.40 -2.36 29.29
C LEU A 23 -14.42 -2.41 30.84
N ASN A 24 -15.57 -2.14 31.45
CA ASN A 24 -15.72 -2.11 32.91
C ASN A 24 -16.35 -3.38 33.47
N ASN A 25 -16.69 -4.33 32.63
CA ASN A 25 -17.37 -5.57 33.01
C ASN A 25 -18.71 -5.33 33.76
N GLU A 26 -19.41 -4.24 33.44
CA GLU A 26 -20.70 -3.90 34.00
C GLU A 26 -21.77 -4.80 33.41
N ARG A 27 -22.62 -5.41 34.26
CA ARG A 27 -23.71 -6.26 33.77
C ARG A 27 -24.70 -5.44 32.97
N ASN A 28 -24.98 -5.87 31.72
CA ASN A 28 -25.98 -5.26 30.84
C ASN A 28 -26.79 -6.34 30.12
N SER A 29 -27.96 -6.63 30.67
CA SER A 29 -28.83 -7.69 30.14
C SER A 29 -29.25 -7.49 28.70
N PHE A 30 -29.33 -6.23 28.21
CA PHE A 30 -29.66 -5.94 26.82
C PHE A 30 -28.58 -6.44 25.87
N TRP A 31 -27.30 -6.16 26.17
CA TRP A 31 -26.17 -6.58 25.32
C TRP A 31 -25.90 -8.09 25.44
N GLU A 32 -26.12 -8.70 26.61
CA GLU A 32 -26.06 -10.14 26.80
C GLU A 32 -27.11 -10.85 25.94
N ASP A 33 -28.38 -10.38 25.98
CA ASP A 33 -29.47 -10.92 25.17
C ASP A 33 -29.24 -10.68 23.67
N PHE A 34 -28.77 -9.51 23.28
CA PHE A 34 -28.44 -9.18 21.91
C PHE A 34 -27.35 -10.09 21.33
N ALA A 35 -26.30 -10.40 22.12
CA ALA A 35 -25.21 -11.27 21.70
C ALA A 35 -25.64 -12.72 21.44
N ILE A 36 -26.67 -13.22 22.14
CA ILE A 36 -27.15 -14.60 22.01
C ILE A 36 -28.36 -14.75 21.06
N ASP A 37 -28.98 -13.64 20.63
CA ASP A 37 -30.21 -13.67 19.82
C ASP A 37 -29.98 -14.20 18.39
N SER A 38 -28.78 -14.02 17.80
CA SER A 38 -28.41 -14.60 16.52
C SER A 38 -26.90 -14.83 16.40
N GLN A 39 -26.49 -15.73 15.51
CA GLN A 39 -25.08 -15.98 15.21
C GLN A 39 -24.38 -14.74 14.59
N GLU A 40 -25.13 -13.93 13.83
CA GLU A 40 -24.65 -12.66 13.25
C GLU A 40 -24.37 -11.63 14.34
N ASN A 41 -25.28 -11.47 15.32
CA ASN A 41 -25.11 -10.57 16.45
C ASN A 41 -23.92 -10.99 17.33
N ALA A 42 -23.78 -12.29 17.62
CA ALA A 42 -22.64 -12.81 18.36
C ALA A 42 -21.31 -12.43 17.71
N ARG A 43 -21.21 -12.55 16.38
CA ARG A 43 -20.00 -12.21 15.61
C ARG A 43 -19.72 -10.71 15.62
N ILE A 44 -20.73 -9.86 15.47
CA ILE A 44 -20.57 -8.39 15.52
C ILE A 44 -20.11 -7.96 16.91
N VAL A 45 -20.71 -8.51 17.97
CA VAL A 45 -20.33 -8.24 19.37
C VAL A 45 -18.89 -8.67 19.65
N GLU A 46 -18.46 -9.85 19.20
CA GLU A 46 -17.09 -10.36 19.42
C GLU A 46 -16.04 -9.49 18.68
N ASN A 47 -16.35 -9.05 17.46
CA ASN A 47 -15.49 -8.14 16.72
C ASN A 47 -15.38 -6.76 17.40
N ALA A 48 -16.50 -6.18 17.84
CA ALA A 48 -16.53 -4.91 18.54
C ALA A 48 -15.80 -4.98 19.89
N LYS A 49 -15.96 -6.09 20.63
CA LYS A 49 -15.25 -6.38 21.88
C LYS A 49 -13.74 -6.44 21.66
N SER A 50 -13.30 -7.22 20.66
CA SER A 50 -11.88 -7.34 20.33
C SER A 50 -11.26 -5.99 19.97
N PHE A 51 -11.98 -5.18 19.19
CA PHE A 51 -11.58 -3.82 18.83
C PHE A 51 -11.43 -2.93 20.08
N LEU A 52 -12.43 -2.87 20.95
CA LEU A 52 -12.38 -2.04 22.15
C LEU A 52 -11.28 -2.45 23.13
N LEU A 53 -11.01 -3.75 23.28
CA LEU A 53 -9.96 -4.24 24.15
C LEU A 53 -8.55 -3.93 23.61
N LEU A 54 -8.35 -3.94 22.28
CA LEU A 54 -7.08 -3.55 21.64
C LEU A 54 -6.76 -2.06 21.85
N PHE A 55 -7.77 -1.20 21.81
CA PHE A 55 -7.58 0.25 21.98
C PHE A 55 -7.52 0.71 23.45
N ASN A 56 -8.07 -0.06 24.39
CA ASN A 56 -8.06 0.29 25.81
C ASN A 56 -6.73 -0.05 26.52
N TYR A 57 -5.80 -0.73 25.86
CA TYR A 57 -4.49 -1.08 26.43
C TYR A 57 -3.55 0.12 26.64
N ASN A 58 -3.88 1.29 26.09
CA ASN A 58 -3.03 2.50 26.13
C ASN A 58 -3.52 3.63 27.04
N GLU A 59 -4.55 3.46 27.84
CA GLU A 59 -4.95 4.45 28.86
C GLU A 59 -4.85 3.86 30.27
N GLU A 60 -3.64 3.62 30.78
CA GLU A 60 -3.42 3.71 32.23
C GLU A 60 -3.58 5.18 32.64
N LYS A 61 -4.76 5.55 33.10
CA LYS A 61 -4.94 6.76 33.87
C LYS A 61 -4.12 6.62 35.16
N ILE A 62 -2.93 7.22 35.14
CA ILE A 62 -2.18 7.49 36.40
C ILE A 62 -3.09 8.39 37.22
N SER A 63 -3.60 7.91 38.38
CA SER A 63 -4.46 8.68 39.23
C SER A 63 -3.68 9.88 39.78
N ASP A 64 -4.36 11.02 39.93
CA ASP A 64 -3.74 12.24 40.49
C ASP A 64 -3.10 12.01 41.88
N GLU A 65 -3.59 11.03 42.64
CA GLU A 65 -3.01 10.61 43.92
C GLU A 65 -1.62 9.96 43.79
N VAL A 66 -1.33 9.24 42.67
CA VAL A 66 0.00 8.66 42.40
C VAL A 66 0.98 9.77 42.01
N ILE A 67 0.51 10.74 41.22
CA ILE A 67 1.32 11.91 40.83
C ILE A 67 1.70 12.75 42.05
N ASP A 68 0.76 13.02 42.95
CA ASP A 68 1.03 13.79 44.16
C ASP A 68 1.96 13.06 45.15
N SER A 69 1.83 11.75 45.30
CA SER A 69 2.69 10.95 46.17
C SER A 69 4.15 10.88 45.68
N GLU A 70 4.37 10.79 44.36
CA GLU A 70 5.72 10.82 43.77
C GLU A 70 6.33 12.24 43.79
N PHE A 71 5.50 13.28 43.68
CA PHE A 71 5.94 14.68 43.80
C PHE A 71 6.41 15.03 45.21
N ASP A 72 5.73 14.51 46.25
CA ASP A 72 6.14 14.71 47.66
C ASP A 72 7.38 13.88 48.02
N ASN A 73 7.56 12.68 47.46
CA ASN A 73 8.78 11.89 47.59
C ASN A 73 10.01 12.58 46.94
N LEU A 74 9.82 13.31 45.86
CA LEU A 74 10.87 14.11 45.21
C LEU A 74 11.24 15.33 46.06
N LYS A 75 10.28 16.01 46.73
CA LYS A 75 10.54 17.13 47.64
C LYS A 75 11.35 16.69 48.86
N PHE A 76 11.13 15.48 49.39
CA PHE A 76 11.83 14.97 50.56
C PHE A 76 13.29 14.56 50.26
N LYS A 77 13.61 14.17 48.99
CA LYS A 77 14.97 13.84 48.54
C LYS A 77 15.81 15.07 48.20
N LEU A 78 15.20 16.24 48.04
CA LEU A 78 15.88 17.52 47.79
C LEU A 78 15.94 18.31 49.10
N ASP A 79 16.85 17.95 49.99
CA ASP A 79 17.16 18.71 51.21
C ASP A 79 17.82 20.05 50.86
N ILE A 80 16.97 21.06 50.56
CA ILE A 80 17.43 22.39 50.18
C ILE A 80 17.76 23.16 51.44
N LYS A 81 19.03 23.07 51.91
CA LYS A 81 19.59 24.00 52.90
C LYS A 81 19.51 25.41 52.38
N LYS A 82 18.85 26.31 53.14
CA LYS A 82 18.74 27.73 52.84
C LYS A 82 20.10 28.35 52.53
N PRO A 83 20.29 29.03 51.40
CA PRO A 83 21.60 29.60 51.03
C PRO A 83 21.88 30.83 51.89
N LYS A 84 23.09 30.90 52.45
CA LYS A 84 23.67 32.13 53.01
C LYS A 84 23.81 33.16 51.89
N LYS A 85 23.43 34.42 52.13
CA LYS A 85 23.54 35.55 51.20
C LYS A 85 24.95 35.65 50.62
N ILE A 86 25.11 35.32 49.37
CA ILE A 86 26.32 35.59 48.61
C ILE A 86 25.98 36.76 47.65
N LYS A 87 26.52 37.92 47.95
CA LYS A 87 26.51 39.09 47.05
C LYS A 87 27.53 38.78 45.93
N ASN A 88 27.15 39.03 44.70
CA ASN A 88 27.97 39.02 43.44
C ASN A 88 28.12 37.70 42.66
N LEU A 89 27.02 36.94 42.42
CA LEU A 89 27.04 35.82 41.49
C LEU A 89 25.99 35.93 40.35
N PHE A 90 25.33 37.06 40.19
CA PHE A 90 24.31 37.27 39.15
C PHE A 90 24.84 37.28 37.73
N SER A 91 26.15 37.51 37.50
CA SER A 91 26.75 37.50 36.17
C SER A 91 27.10 36.08 35.63
N LEU A 92 27.30 35.11 36.54
CA LEU A 92 27.56 33.74 36.16
C LEU A 92 26.26 32.91 35.91
N ALA A 93 25.16 33.27 36.61
CA ALA A 93 23.86 32.61 36.39
C ALA A 93 23.25 32.92 35.02
N ALA A 94 23.43 34.11 34.49
CA ALA A 94 22.96 34.52 33.17
C ALA A 94 23.58 33.72 32.03
N SER A 95 24.87 33.40 32.12
CA SER A 95 25.59 32.63 31.11
C SER A 95 25.15 31.15 31.08
N VAL A 96 24.86 30.57 32.24
CA VAL A 96 24.36 29.18 32.32
C VAL A 96 22.93 29.09 31.78
N ILE A 97 22.08 30.06 32.05
CA ILE A 97 20.71 30.08 31.50
C ILE A 97 20.73 30.21 29.97
N ILE A 98 21.61 31.06 29.44
CA ILE A 98 21.78 31.20 27.96
C ILE A 98 22.29 29.92 27.33
N ILE A 99 23.25 29.23 27.95
CA ILE A 99 23.76 27.94 27.46
C ILE A 99 22.67 26.86 27.51
N VAL A 100 21.86 26.81 28.55
CA VAL A 100 20.74 25.90 28.69
C VAL A 100 19.64 26.20 27.66
N LEU A 101 19.33 27.47 27.40
CA LEU A 101 18.36 27.86 26.38
C LEU A 101 18.86 27.57 24.96
N ILE A 102 20.17 27.78 24.70
CA ILE A 102 20.78 27.44 23.42
C ILE A 102 20.84 25.90 23.25
N SER A 103 21.23 25.17 24.30
CA SER A 103 21.29 23.69 24.23
C SER A 103 19.91 23.07 24.12
N THR A 104 18.89 23.59 24.79
CA THR A 104 17.48 23.15 24.61
C THR A 104 16.96 23.54 23.24
N GLY A 105 17.27 24.75 22.73
CA GLY A 105 16.92 25.15 21.36
C GLY A 105 17.57 24.28 20.29
N ILE A 106 18.85 23.94 20.48
CA ILE A 106 19.57 22.99 19.59
C ILE A 106 18.99 21.58 19.74
N PHE A 107 18.73 21.14 20.95
CA PHE A 107 18.14 19.81 21.23
C PHE A 107 16.74 19.68 20.60
N TYR A 108 15.87 20.66 20.72
CA TYR A 108 14.55 20.67 20.06
C TYR A 108 14.62 20.75 18.52
N ASN A 109 15.64 21.39 17.96
CA ASN A 109 15.83 21.43 16.51
C ASN A 109 16.53 20.16 15.97
N LEU A 110 17.35 19.49 16.77
CA LEU A 110 17.96 18.20 16.40
C LEU A 110 16.99 17.03 16.52
N ASP A 111 16.07 17.04 17.53
CA ASP A 111 15.06 15.97 17.66
C ASP A 111 14.00 15.96 16.53
N SER A 112 13.87 17.06 15.78
CA SER A 112 12.91 17.13 14.67
C SER A 112 13.32 16.33 13.43
N GLU A 113 14.63 16.07 13.22
CA GLU A 113 15.12 15.29 12.07
C GLU A 113 15.40 13.81 12.37
N TYR A 114 15.61 13.44 13.63
CA TYR A 114 16.02 12.07 13.99
C TYR A 114 14.88 11.08 14.31
N LYS A 115 13.63 11.55 14.50
CA LYS A 115 12.51 10.65 14.80
C LYS A 115 11.92 9.93 13.61
N THR A 116 12.21 10.37 12.40
CA THR A 116 11.68 9.74 11.17
C THR A 116 12.49 8.54 10.72
N ASP A 117 13.77 8.44 11.05
CA ASP A 117 14.65 7.38 10.52
C ASP A 117 14.73 6.12 11.41
N LEU A 118 14.48 6.24 12.74
CA LEU A 118 14.63 5.11 13.65
C LEU A 118 13.42 4.15 13.70
N ILE A 119 12.24 4.60 13.30
CA ILE A 119 11.06 3.70 13.17
C ILE A 119 11.09 2.95 11.85
N ALA A 120 11.75 3.50 10.82
CA ALA A 120 11.87 2.87 9.52
C ALA A 120 12.84 1.69 9.49
N GLU A 121 13.90 1.69 10.31
CA GLU A 121 14.93 0.64 10.25
C GLU A 121 14.53 -0.68 10.92
N SER A 122 13.66 -0.68 11.92
CA SER A 122 13.26 -1.89 12.63
C SER A 122 12.11 -2.67 11.97
N GLU A 123 11.32 -2.05 11.10
CA GLU A 123 10.25 -2.72 10.33
C GLU A 123 10.77 -3.34 9.02
N PHE A 124 12.00 -3.04 8.60
CA PHE A 124 12.57 -3.51 7.33
C PHE A 124 13.45 -4.77 7.45
N GLU A 125 13.63 -5.35 8.65
CA GLU A 125 14.34 -6.64 8.78
C GLU A 125 13.51 -7.77 8.17
N GLY A 126 13.96 -8.27 7.00
CA GLY A 126 13.35 -9.42 6.32
C GLY A 126 12.67 -9.11 5.00
N LEU A 127 12.72 -7.85 4.53
CA LEU A 127 12.19 -7.50 3.21
C LEU A 127 13.11 -7.95 2.08
N ILE A 128 12.52 -8.43 0.99
CA ILE A 128 13.20 -8.60 -0.29
C ILE A 128 13.23 -7.25 -0.98
N GLU A 129 14.41 -6.76 -1.32
CA GLU A 129 14.57 -5.53 -2.10
C GLU A 129 14.91 -5.83 -3.56
N GLN A 130 14.17 -5.22 -4.46
CA GLN A 130 14.40 -5.24 -5.90
C GLN A 130 14.76 -3.83 -6.36
N VAL A 131 16.00 -3.61 -6.72
CA VAL A 131 16.50 -2.31 -7.22
C VAL A 131 16.70 -2.39 -8.72
N ASN A 132 16.30 -1.35 -9.44
CA ASN A 132 16.59 -1.18 -10.86
C ASN A 132 17.67 -0.11 -11.07
N ASN A 133 18.93 -0.53 -11.08
CA ASN A 133 20.09 0.33 -11.36
C ASN A 133 20.43 0.42 -12.85
N SER A 134 19.64 -0.23 -13.73
CA SER A 134 19.85 -0.18 -15.17
C SER A 134 19.20 1.05 -15.81
N ASN A 135 19.48 1.28 -17.09
CA ASN A 135 18.85 2.36 -17.86
C ASN A 135 17.57 1.90 -18.60
N SER A 136 17.10 0.66 -18.35
CA SER A 136 15.90 0.10 -18.95
C SER A 136 14.94 -0.43 -17.88
N PRO A 137 13.64 -0.56 -18.18
CA PRO A 137 12.68 -1.13 -17.24
C PRO A 137 13.05 -2.55 -16.84
N LYS A 138 12.82 -2.91 -15.56
CA LYS A 138 13.03 -4.24 -15.00
C LYS A 138 11.68 -4.88 -14.72
N PHE A 139 11.45 -6.06 -15.27
CA PHE A 139 10.25 -6.84 -15.00
C PHE A 139 10.41 -7.68 -13.74
N LEU A 140 9.36 -7.73 -12.92
CA LEU A 140 9.28 -8.53 -11.69
C LEU A 140 7.95 -9.27 -11.65
N THR A 141 7.96 -10.52 -11.18
CA THR A 141 6.76 -11.29 -10.83
C THR A 141 6.74 -11.48 -9.32
N LEU A 142 5.61 -11.22 -8.69
CA LEU A 142 5.36 -11.45 -7.28
C LEU A 142 4.71 -12.83 -7.06
N SER A 143 4.74 -13.35 -5.84
CA SER A 143 4.22 -14.69 -5.51
C SER A 143 2.71 -14.86 -5.70
N ASP A 144 1.94 -13.76 -5.62
CA ASP A 144 0.50 -13.73 -5.91
C ASP A 144 0.15 -13.76 -7.41
N GLY A 145 1.17 -13.83 -8.28
CA GLY A 145 1.03 -13.76 -9.73
C GLY A 145 0.94 -12.35 -10.30
N SER A 146 0.99 -11.31 -9.46
CA SER A 146 1.07 -9.92 -9.91
C SER A 146 2.40 -9.65 -10.61
N SER A 147 2.41 -8.69 -11.54
CA SER A 147 3.62 -8.24 -12.23
C SER A 147 3.89 -6.76 -12.01
N VAL A 148 5.17 -6.40 -11.97
CA VAL A 148 5.63 -5.02 -11.81
C VAL A 148 6.69 -4.71 -12.87
N ILE A 149 6.49 -3.62 -13.61
CA ILE A 149 7.53 -3.03 -14.47
C ILE A 149 8.15 -1.88 -13.69
N LEU A 150 9.31 -2.15 -13.08
CA LEU A 150 10.05 -1.19 -12.26
C LEU A 150 10.95 -0.33 -13.15
N GLN A 151 10.72 0.98 -13.16
CA GLN A 151 11.48 1.91 -13.99
C GLN A 151 12.93 2.10 -13.48
N PRO A 152 13.85 2.64 -14.31
CA PRO A 152 15.20 2.99 -13.87
C PRO A 152 15.22 3.83 -12.60
N LYS A 153 16.22 3.62 -11.73
CA LYS A 153 16.43 4.32 -10.44
C LYS A 153 15.29 4.12 -9.43
N SER A 154 14.53 3.03 -9.57
CA SER A 154 13.43 2.71 -8.66
C SER A 154 13.74 1.48 -7.84
N LYS A 155 13.13 1.41 -6.65
CA LYS A 155 13.25 0.31 -5.70
C LYS A 155 11.85 -0.16 -5.30
N LEU A 156 11.67 -1.47 -5.26
CA LEU A 156 10.49 -2.14 -4.72
C LEU A 156 10.92 -3.06 -3.58
N SER A 157 10.30 -2.92 -2.41
CA SER A 157 10.55 -3.79 -1.26
C SER A 157 9.26 -4.47 -0.83
N TYR A 158 9.33 -5.74 -0.43
CA TYR A 158 8.19 -6.53 0.04
C TYR A 158 8.64 -7.67 0.93
N SER A 159 7.75 -8.20 1.78
CA SER A 159 8.05 -9.30 2.69
C SER A 159 8.40 -10.59 1.93
N LYS A 160 9.24 -11.45 2.53
CA LYS A 160 9.44 -12.83 2.04
C LYS A 160 8.15 -13.64 2.08
N ASP A 161 7.27 -13.34 3.04
CA ASP A 161 5.98 -13.98 3.24
C ASP A 161 4.86 -13.21 2.53
N PHE A 162 5.22 -12.42 1.49
CA PHE A 162 4.27 -11.73 0.63
C PHE A 162 3.22 -12.73 0.11
N ASP A 163 1.94 -12.34 0.21
CA ASP A 163 0.78 -13.16 -0.11
C ASP A 163 0.42 -14.27 0.90
N GLU A 164 1.19 -14.56 1.92
CA GLU A 164 0.72 -15.41 3.01
C GLU A 164 -0.22 -14.66 3.96
N HIS A 165 0.19 -13.44 4.39
CA HIS A 165 -0.58 -12.57 5.30
C HIS A 165 -1.19 -11.39 4.54
N ASP A 166 -0.35 -10.52 4.01
CA ASP A 166 -0.74 -9.28 3.33
C ASP A 166 -0.02 -9.14 1.99
N ARG A 167 -0.64 -8.43 1.03
CA ARG A 167 -0.04 -8.10 -0.26
C ARG A 167 0.48 -6.67 -0.22
N GLU A 168 1.52 -6.44 0.60
CA GLU A 168 2.10 -5.12 0.82
C GLU A 168 3.43 -4.94 0.11
N VAL A 169 3.59 -3.83 -0.57
CA VAL A 169 4.83 -3.43 -1.22
C VAL A 169 5.16 -1.97 -0.92
N PHE A 170 6.45 -1.67 -0.86
CA PHE A 170 6.98 -0.33 -0.65
C PHE A 170 7.71 0.11 -1.91
N LEU A 171 7.26 1.19 -2.53
CA LEU A 171 7.83 1.72 -3.77
C LEU A 171 8.54 3.05 -3.52
N GLU A 172 9.80 3.13 -3.95
CA GLU A 172 10.54 4.38 -4.14
C GLU A 172 10.87 4.51 -5.63
N GLY A 173 10.45 5.59 -6.28
CA GLY A 173 10.61 5.80 -7.71
C GLY A 173 9.34 5.53 -8.50
N GLU A 174 9.43 4.80 -9.63
CA GLU A 174 8.31 4.58 -10.54
C GLU A 174 8.12 3.10 -10.85
N GLY A 175 6.86 2.64 -10.74
CA GLY A 175 6.44 1.29 -11.07
C GLY A 175 5.07 1.27 -11.77
N PHE A 176 4.94 0.38 -12.77
CA PHE A 176 3.65 0.00 -13.34
C PHE A 176 3.28 -1.38 -12.80
N PHE A 177 2.12 -1.47 -12.21
CA PHE A 177 1.61 -2.66 -11.53
C PHE A 177 0.46 -3.28 -12.34
N GLU A 178 0.51 -4.57 -12.57
CA GLU A 178 -0.62 -5.38 -13.01
C GLU A 178 -0.92 -6.38 -11.90
N VAL A 179 -1.95 -6.10 -11.12
CA VAL A 179 -2.26 -6.84 -9.89
C VAL A 179 -3.26 -7.95 -10.17
N SER A 180 -2.93 -9.17 -9.73
CA SER A 180 -3.82 -10.33 -9.77
C SER A 180 -5.11 -10.07 -8.98
N LYS A 181 -6.26 -10.42 -9.57
CA LYS A 181 -7.58 -10.19 -8.97
C LYS A 181 -7.78 -11.04 -7.73
N ASN A 182 -7.99 -10.39 -6.58
CA ASN A 182 -8.36 -11.04 -5.32
C ASN A 182 -9.23 -10.09 -4.48
N ALA A 183 -10.54 -10.30 -4.51
CA ALA A 183 -11.51 -9.47 -3.81
C ALA A 183 -11.43 -9.57 -2.28
N ASN A 184 -10.83 -10.64 -1.75
CA ASN A 184 -10.75 -10.87 -0.30
C ASN A 184 -9.47 -10.34 0.33
N LYS A 185 -8.44 -10.02 -0.50
CA LYS A 185 -7.13 -9.62 -0.03
C LYS A 185 -6.64 -8.41 -0.83
N PRO A 186 -6.62 -7.21 -0.25
CA PRO A 186 -6.14 -6.02 -0.95
C PRO A 186 -4.64 -6.14 -1.27
N PHE A 187 -4.22 -5.45 -2.32
CA PHE A 187 -2.83 -5.19 -2.64
C PHE A 187 -2.54 -3.73 -2.29
N LEU A 188 -1.53 -3.50 -1.47
CA LEU A 188 -1.21 -2.19 -0.88
C LEU A 188 0.14 -1.72 -1.38
N VAL A 189 0.19 -0.52 -1.95
CA VAL A 189 1.44 0.13 -2.36
C VAL A 189 1.68 1.35 -1.49
N TYR A 190 2.70 1.28 -0.65
CA TYR A 190 3.19 2.40 0.13
C TYR A 190 4.23 3.17 -0.67
N SER A 191 4.05 4.46 -0.85
CA SER A 191 4.95 5.29 -1.66
C SER A 191 4.99 6.74 -1.15
N ASN A 192 6.08 7.13 -0.50
CA ASN A 192 6.37 8.51 -0.07
C ASN A 192 5.19 9.24 0.61
N GLY A 193 4.50 8.58 1.55
CA GLY A 193 3.37 9.18 2.29
C GLY A 193 1.99 8.94 1.67
N VAL A 194 1.92 8.25 0.53
CA VAL A 194 0.66 7.84 -0.12
C VAL A 194 0.50 6.33 -0.01
N LEU A 195 -0.68 5.89 0.40
CA LEU A 195 -1.13 4.50 0.33
C LEU A 195 -2.10 4.33 -0.84
N THR A 196 -1.76 3.42 -1.74
CA THR A 196 -2.59 3.01 -2.87
C THR A 196 -3.09 1.60 -2.62
N GLN A 197 -4.41 1.40 -2.61
CA GLN A 197 -5.07 0.12 -2.36
C GLN A 197 -5.85 -0.33 -3.59
N VAL A 198 -5.68 -1.61 -3.97
CA VAL A 198 -6.36 -2.21 -5.12
C VAL A 198 -6.75 -3.67 -4.85
N TYR A 199 -7.66 -4.24 -5.67
CA TYR A 199 -8.07 -5.64 -5.58
C TYR A 199 -7.82 -6.44 -6.86
N GLY A 200 -7.28 -5.81 -7.89
CA GLY A 200 -7.02 -6.41 -9.21
C GLY A 200 -7.16 -5.37 -10.30
N THR A 201 -6.10 -4.60 -10.52
CA THR A 201 -6.07 -3.40 -11.35
C THR A 201 -4.73 -3.28 -12.05
N SER A 202 -4.70 -2.54 -13.15
CA SER A 202 -3.47 -2.09 -13.78
C SER A 202 -3.30 -0.59 -13.57
N PHE A 203 -2.23 -0.19 -12.92
CA PHE A 203 -1.99 1.21 -12.56
C PHE A 203 -0.50 1.54 -12.45
N ARG A 204 -0.19 2.82 -12.55
CA ARG A 204 1.17 3.37 -12.40
C ARG A 204 1.26 4.24 -11.17
N VAL A 205 2.38 4.12 -10.45
CA VAL A 205 2.77 5.02 -9.36
C VAL A 205 4.11 5.66 -9.71
N VAL A 206 4.19 6.99 -9.59
CA VAL A 206 5.41 7.77 -9.71
C VAL A 206 5.63 8.51 -8.39
N ALA A 207 6.65 8.12 -7.65
CA ALA A 207 6.90 8.59 -6.28
C ALA A 207 8.41 8.65 -5.98
N PHE A 208 9.17 9.42 -6.74
CA PHE A 208 10.59 9.65 -6.48
C PHE A 208 10.78 10.47 -5.20
N LYS A 209 11.81 10.14 -4.42
CA LYS A 209 12.08 10.77 -3.11
C LYS A 209 12.37 12.26 -3.23
N ASP A 210 13.07 12.65 -4.29
CA ASP A 210 13.48 14.02 -4.62
C ASP A 210 12.40 14.86 -5.30
N GLN A 211 11.24 14.28 -5.60
CA GLN A 211 10.11 14.98 -6.22
C GLN A 211 9.01 15.27 -5.20
N ASP A 212 8.45 16.47 -5.29
CA ASP A 212 7.32 16.90 -4.42
C ASP A 212 5.98 16.33 -4.89
N LEU A 213 5.87 15.92 -6.16
CA LEU A 213 4.64 15.46 -6.78
C LEU A 213 4.62 13.94 -6.92
N ILE A 214 3.68 13.28 -6.24
CA ILE A 214 3.39 11.86 -6.40
C ILE A 214 2.21 11.72 -7.36
N LYS A 215 2.28 10.75 -8.28
CA LYS A 215 1.25 10.49 -9.28
C LYS A 215 0.78 9.05 -9.18
N VAL A 216 -0.53 8.85 -9.17
CA VAL A 216 -1.16 7.52 -9.29
C VAL A 216 -2.09 7.57 -10.48
N ILE A 217 -1.85 6.73 -11.49
CA ILE A 217 -2.55 6.74 -12.79
C ILE A 217 -3.16 5.37 -13.00
N VAL A 218 -4.47 5.32 -13.19
CA VAL A 218 -5.23 4.07 -13.34
C VAL A 218 -5.41 3.76 -14.83
N LYS A 219 -4.92 2.61 -15.27
CA LYS A 219 -5.21 2.09 -16.61
C LYS A 219 -6.54 1.34 -16.62
N THR A 220 -6.71 0.38 -15.70
CA THR A 220 -7.92 -0.43 -15.62
C THR A 220 -8.31 -0.71 -14.18
N GLY A 221 -9.61 -0.91 -13.93
CA GLY A 221 -10.13 -1.24 -12.62
C GLY A 221 -10.38 -0.03 -11.71
N GLU A 222 -10.33 -0.26 -10.39
CA GLU A 222 -10.59 0.72 -9.35
C GLU A 222 -9.40 0.78 -8.38
N VAL A 223 -8.95 1.99 -8.07
CA VAL A 223 -7.86 2.28 -7.14
C VAL A 223 -8.36 3.22 -6.06
N LYS A 224 -8.08 2.89 -4.81
CA LYS A 224 -8.31 3.74 -3.65
C LYS A 224 -6.99 4.29 -3.15
N ILE A 225 -6.95 5.60 -2.91
CA ILE A 225 -5.75 6.28 -2.42
C ILE A 225 -6.07 7.12 -1.19
N ARG A 226 -5.12 7.15 -0.26
CA ARG A 226 -5.16 8.01 0.92
C ARG A 226 -3.74 8.31 1.40
N LYS A 227 -3.60 9.19 2.37
CA LYS A 227 -2.32 9.35 3.07
C LYS A 227 -1.98 8.07 3.85
N SER A 228 -0.72 7.69 3.86
CA SER A 228 -0.25 6.51 4.62
C SER A 228 -0.13 6.79 6.11
N VAL A 229 0.15 8.05 6.49
CA VAL A 229 0.19 8.49 7.88
C VAL A 229 -1.06 9.33 8.17
N VAL A 230 -1.79 8.94 9.21
CA VAL A 230 -3.04 9.58 9.62
C VAL A 230 -2.78 10.34 10.91
N ASN A 231 -2.75 11.67 10.84
CA ASN A 231 -2.60 12.55 12.01
C ASN A 231 -3.91 13.27 12.36
N THR A 232 -4.82 13.39 11.40
CA THR A 232 -6.08 14.12 11.53
C THR A 232 -7.24 13.33 10.88
N GLN A 233 -8.48 13.72 11.21
CA GLN A 233 -9.69 13.16 10.55
C GLN A 233 -9.71 13.43 9.03
N GLU A 234 -9.08 14.50 8.56
CA GLU A 234 -8.98 14.82 7.13
C GLU A 234 -8.03 13.86 6.40
N ASP A 235 -7.01 13.33 7.07
CA ASP A 235 -6.06 12.36 6.50
C ASP A 235 -6.71 11.01 6.19
N LEU A 236 -7.85 10.69 6.83
CA LEU A 236 -8.66 9.52 6.53
C LEU A 236 -9.42 9.62 5.20
N LYS A 237 -9.38 10.79 4.54
CA LYS A 237 -10.11 11.01 3.30
C LYS A 237 -9.55 10.14 2.18
N GLU A 238 -10.35 9.19 1.74
CA GLU A 238 -10.04 8.29 0.64
C GLU A 238 -10.54 8.86 -0.69
N ILE A 239 -9.72 8.75 -1.73
CA ILE A 239 -10.10 9.11 -3.10
C ILE A 239 -10.16 7.85 -3.93
N THR A 240 -11.28 7.63 -4.59
CA THR A 240 -11.47 6.55 -5.55
C THR A 240 -11.18 7.03 -6.96
N LEU A 241 -10.30 6.31 -7.66
CA LEU A 241 -9.97 6.49 -9.06
C LEU A 241 -10.50 5.30 -9.85
N LEU A 242 -11.09 5.58 -10.99
CA LEU A 242 -11.53 4.60 -11.97
C LEU A 242 -10.56 4.56 -13.16
N SER A 243 -10.77 3.62 -14.07
CA SER A 243 -10.01 3.54 -15.33
C SER A 243 -9.90 4.88 -16.03
N ASN A 244 -8.72 5.22 -16.54
CA ASN A 244 -8.39 6.49 -17.18
C ASN A 244 -8.55 7.73 -16.27
N GLN A 245 -8.41 7.54 -14.96
CA GLN A 245 -8.31 8.62 -13.98
C GLN A 245 -6.96 8.58 -13.28
N ALA A 246 -6.56 9.73 -12.76
CA ALA A 246 -5.33 9.86 -11.98
C ALA A 246 -5.53 10.73 -10.74
N ALA A 247 -4.58 10.63 -9.82
CA ALA A 247 -4.43 11.58 -8.73
C ALA A 247 -3.00 12.10 -8.69
N LEU A 248 -2.89 13.37 -8.39
CA LEU A 248 -1.65 14.07 -8.07
C LEU A 248 -1.67 14.39 -6.58
N PHE A 249 -0.64 13.99 -5.85
CA PHE A 249 -0.44 14.38 -4.46
C PHE A 249 0.77 15.28 -4.38
N ASN A 250 0.56 16.52 -3.95
CA ASN A 250 1.64 17.48 -3.70
C ASN A 250 2.03 17.43 -2.23
N LYS A 251 3.28 17.00 -1.94
CA LYS A 251 3.81 16.88 -0.58
C LYS A 251 3.89 18.22 0.17
N LYS A 252 4.14 19.34 -0.55
CA LYS A 252 4.26 20.67 0.05
C LYS A 252 2.91 21.23 0.50
N ASP A 253 1.91 21.06 -0.37
CA ASP A 253 0.56 21.56 -0.12
C ASP A 253 -0.28 20.56 0.67
N ASP A 254 0.21 19.32 0.81
CA ASP A 254 -0.44 18.20 1.49
C ASP A 254 -1.85 17.88 0.95
N LEU A 255 -2.02 18.06 -0.38
CA LEU A 255 -3.31 17.98 -1.06
C LEU A 255 -3.31 16.97 -2.21
N PHE A 256 -4.42 16.25 -2.34
CA PHE A 256 -4.72 15.43 -3.51
C PHE A 256 -5.55 16.22 -4.53
N GLN A 257 -5.14 16.11 -5.78
CA GLN A 257 -5.90 16.59 -6.94
C GLN A 257 -6.29 15.40 -7.82
N LYS A 258 -7.59 15.16 -8.01
CA LYS A 258 -8.09 14.15 -8.95
C LYS A 258 -8.10 14.70 -10.37
N VAL A 259 -7.60 13.91 -11.34
CA VAL A 259 -7.56 14.21 -12.77
C VAL A 259 -8.41 13.18 -13.50
N THR A 260 -9.43 13.64 -14.25
CA THR A 260 -10.35 12.78 -14.99
C THR A 260 -10.08 12.73 -16.49
N GLU A 261 -9.27 13.65 -17.02
CA GLU A 261 -8.90 13.72 -18.43
C GLU A 261 -7.38 13.93 -18.55
N PHE A 262 -6.68 12.95 -19.13
CA PHE A 262 -5.22 12.97 -19.25
C PHE A 262 -4.72 13.97 -20.31
N SER A 263 -5.46 14.12 -21.42
CA SER A 263 -5.07 14.96 -22.56
C SER A 263 -4.84 16.44 -22.21
N ASN A 264 -5.38 16.89 -21.09
CA ASN A 264 -5.26 18.27 -20.63
C ASN A 264 -4.27 18.43 -19.47
N ASN A 265 -3.57 17.35 -19.07
CA ASN A 265 -2.63 17.38 -17.96
C ASN A 265 -1.24 16.89 -18.37
N GLN A 266 -0.32 17.83 -18.60
CA GLN A 266 1.04 17.55 -19.04
C GLN A 266 1.83 16.69 -18.06
N ASP A 267 1.58 16.81 -16.75
CA ASP A 267 2.24 16.01 -15.71
C ASP A 267 1.86 14.53 -15.82
N ILE A 268 0.61 14.23 -16.13
CA ILE A 268 0.13 12.87 -16.35
C ILE A 268 0.63 12.35 -17.68
N GLU A 269 0.44 13.10 -18.76
CA GLU A 269 0.78 12.66 -20.12
C GLU A 269 2.27 12.33 -20.25
N SER A 270 3.14 13.13 -19.62
CA SER A 270 4.60 12.89 -19.59
C SER A 270 4.99 11.61 -18.84
N SER A 271 4.12 11.08 -17.97
CA SER A 271 4.35 9.89 -17.17
C SER A 271 3.81 8.61 -17.82
N LEU A 272 3.07 8.70 -18.93
CA LEU A 272 2.53 7.54 -19.64
C LEU A 272 3.59 6.90 -20.54
N ASN A 273 3.78 5.59 -20.36
CA ASN A 273 4.68 4.77 -21.15
C ASN A 273 3.91 3.90 -22.18
N LYS A 274 4.61 3.08 -22.95
CA LYS A 274 3.99 2.18 -23.94
C LYS A 274 2.93 1.28 -23.30
N VAL A 275 3.22 0.70 -22.14
CA VAL A 275 2.31 -0.22 -21.44
C VAL A 275 0.98 0.41 -21.05
N ASP A 276 0.96 1.72 -20.77
CA ASP A 276 -0.27 2.43 -20.40
C ASP A 276 -1.20 2.63 -21.59
N LYS A 277 -0.65 2.72 -22.80
CA LYS A 277 -1.34 3.10 -24.04
C LYS A 277 -1.80 1.91 -24.88
N ILE A 278 -1.26 0.69 -24.62
CA ILE A 278 -1.56 -0.49 -25.42
C ILE A 278 -2.77 -1.22 -24.84
N ASP A 279 -3.74 -1.50 -25.71
CA ASP A 279 -4.80 -2.47 -25.46
C ASP A 279 -4.35 -3.85 -25.94
N PHE A 280 -4.51 -4.85 -25.09
CA PHE A 280 -4.13 -6.23 -25.39
C PHE A 280 -5.33 -7.02 -25.94
N GLU A 281 -6.00 -6.46 -26.94
CA GLU A 281 -7.12 -7.08 -27.65
C GLU A 281 -6.65 -7.53 -29.04
N PHE A 282 -6.80 -8.80 -29.33
CA PHE A 282 -6.31 -9.43 -30.56
C PHE A 282 -7.46 -10.13 -31.29
N VAL A 283 -7.60 -9.86 -32.56
CA VAL A 283 -8.59 -10.50 -33.43
C VAL A 283 -7.87 -11.01 -34.68
N ASP A 284 -7.85 -12.33 -34.86
CA ASP A 284 -7.18 -13.00 -36.00
C ASP A 284 -5.75 -12.47 -36.19
N THR A 285 -5.02 -12.34 -35.07
CA THR A 285 -3.68 -11.76 -35.05
C THR A 285 -2.62 -12.86 -35.03
N HIS A 286 -1.60 -12.74 -35.89
CA HIS A 286 -0.51 -13.69 -35.92
C HIS A 286 0.27 -13.69 -34.60
N ILE A 287 0.59 -14.89 -34.09
CA ILE A 287 1.17 -15.02 -32.74
C ILE A 287 2.51 -14.30 -32.57
N SER A 288 3.33 -14.23 -33.67
CA SER A 288 4.60 -13.50 -33.62
C SER A 288 4.44 -12.00 -33.41
N GLU A 289 3.33 -11.41 -33.88
CA GLU A 289 3.01 -10.00 -33.62
C GLU A 289 2.67 -9.77 -32.14
N ILE A 290 1.91 -10.72 -31.54
CA ILE A 290 1.59 -10.69 -30.11
C ILE A 290 2.86 -10.83 -29.27
N PHE A 291 3.76 -11.75 -29.62
CA PHE A 291 5.04 -11.92 -28.95
C PHE A 291 5.94 -10.68 -29.10
N SER A 292 5.97 -10.08 -30.29
CA SER A 292 6.71 -8.83 -30.51
C SER A 292 6.17 -7.68 -29.64
N MET A 293 4.85 -7.55 -29.53
CA MET A 293 4.22 -6.56 -28.66
C MET A 293 4.58 -6.81 -27.18
N ILE A 294 4.54 -8.05 -26.72
CA ILE A 294 4.96 -8.41 -25.36
C ILE A 294 6.43 -8.04 -25.12
N GLN A 295 7.34 -8.35 -26.05
CA GLN A 295 8.75 -7.95 -25.97
C GLN A 295 8.91 -6.44 -25.79
N ASP A 296 8.21 -5.67 -26.59
CA ASP A 296 8.29 -4.21 -26.61
C ASP A 296 7.74 -3.55 -25.35
N VAL A 297 6.62 -4.09 -24.83
CA VAL A 297 5.93 -3.53 -23.67
C VAL A 297 6.65 -3.85 -22.37
N TYR A 298 7.06 -5.12 -22.21
CA TYR A 298 7.66 -5.60 -20.97
C TYR A 298 9.18 -5.51 -20.97
N ASN A 299 9.80 -5.10 -22.09
CA ASN A 299 11.23 -5.07 -22.29
C ASN A 299 11.89 -6.42 -22.01
N MET A 300 11.26 -7.50 -22.48
CA MET A 300 11.69 -8.89 -22.30
C MET A 300 11.92 -9.53 -23.66
N LYS A 301 12.89 -10.44 -23.76
CA LYS A 301 13.08 -11.25 -24.97
C LYS A 301 12.12 -12.44 -24.96
N VAL A 302 11.31 -12.63 -26.01
CA VAL A 302 10.49 -13.83 -26.20
C VAL A 302 11.21 -14.78 -27.15
N GLU A 303 11.52 -16.00 -26.70
CA GLU A 303 12.14 -17.06 -27.46
C GLU A 303 11.09 -18.14 -27.72
N TYR A 304 10.87 -18.48 -29.00
CA TYR A 304 9.88 -19.47 -29.42
C TYR A 304 10.36 -20.16 -30.72
N PRO A 305 9.88 -21.38 -31.03
CA PRO A 305 10.19 -22.05 -32.27
C PRO A 305 9.40 -21.43 -33.44
N ASP A 306 10.05 -20.68 -34.31
CA ASP A 306 9.40 -19.93 -35.40
C ASP A 306 8.68 -20.86 -36.41
N ASP A 307 9.25 -22.03 -36.70
CA ASP A 307 8.77 -22.99 -37.70
C ASP A 307 7.39 -23.58 -37.37
N VAL A 308 7.06 -23.73 -36.10
CA VAL A 308 5.77 -24.30 -35.68
C VAL A 308 4.63 -23.28 -35.63
N PHE A 309 4.95 -22.00 -35.79
CA PHE A 309 4.00 -20.89 -35.67
C PHE A 309 3.66 -20.19 -37.01
N GLU A 310 4.17 -20.67 -38.13
CA GLU A 310 4.01 -20.01 -39.44
C GLU A 310 2.55 -19.67 -39.81
N ASN A 311 1.57 -20.49 -39.42
CA ASN A 311 0.15 -20.27 -39.70
C ASN A 311 -0.68 -20.18 -38.40
N CYS A 312 -0.13 -19.55 -37.35
CA CYS A 312 -0.74 -19.48 -36.06
C CYS A 312 -1.37 -18.11 -35.79
N TYR A 313 -2.71 -18.05 -35.83
CA TYR A 313 -3.49 -16.84 -35.59
C TYR A 313 -4.34 -17.03 -34.35
N VAL A 314 -4.47 -15.99 -33.54
CA VAL A 314 -5.15 -16.02 -32.23
C VAL A 314 -6.13 -14.89 -32.14
N THR A 315 -7.32 -15.19 -31.60
CA THR A 315 -8.30 -14.21 -31.18
C THR A 315 -8.45 -14.32 -29.66
N THR A 316 -8.03 -13.29 -28.91
CA THR A 316 -8.04 -13.32 -27.45
C THR A 316 -7.96 -11.92 -26.87
N SER A 317 -8.50 -11.74 -25.64
CA SER A 317 -8.32 -10.56 -24.83
C SER A 317 -7.35 -10.87 -23.68
N LEU A 318 -6.28 -10.09 -23.61
CA LEU A 318 -5.26 -10.17 -22.55
C LEU A 318 -5.25 -8.90 -21.69
N THR A 319 -6.28 -8.08 -21.81
CA THR A 319 -6.46 -6.86 -21.02
C THR A 319 -6.75 -7.22 -19.57
N ASP A 320 -6.37 -6.36 -18.63
CA ASP A 320 -6.66 -6.45 -17.20
C ASP A 320 -6.13 -7.69 -16.44
N VAL A 321 -5.12 -8.35 -16.98
CA VAL A 321 -4.45 -9.47 -16.31
C VAL A 321 -2.93 -9.26 -16.31
N PRO A 322 -2.20 -9.77 -15.30
CA PRO A 322 -0.73 -9.71 -15.26
C PRO A 322 -0.06 -10.52 -16.35
N LEU A 323 1.18 -10.20 -16.67
CA LEU A 323 1.92 -10.92 -17.73
C LEU A 323 1.93 -12.45 -17.57
N PRO A 324 2.12 -13.05 -16.38
CA PRO A 324 2.03 -14.51 -16.25
C PRO A 324 0.67 -15.07 -16.68
N GLU A 325 -0.43 -14.38 -16.35
CA GLU A 325 -1.77 -14.81 -16.78
C GLU A 325 -1.99 -14.56 -18.27
N LYS A 326 -1.46 -13.46 -18.84
CA LYS A 326 -1.45 -13.24 -20.31
C LYS A 326 -0.79 -14.42 -21.04
N LEU A 327 0.38 -14.83 -20.58
CA LEU A 327 1.12 -15.96 -21.19
C LEU A 327 0.37 -17.28 -21.04
N LYS A 328 -0.30 -17.49 -19.91
CA LYS A 328 -1.14 -18.66 -19.68
C LYS A 328 -2.32 -18.69 -20.64
N ILE A 329 -3.05 -17.59 -20.80
CA ILE A 329 -4.16 -17.46 -21.76
C ILE A 329 -3.67 -17.70 -23.19
N LEU A 330 -2.55 -17.09 -23.58
CA LEU A 330 -1.95 -17.33 -24.89
C LEU A 330 -1.58 -18.80 -25.12
N SER A 331 -0.95 -19.43 -24.12
CA SER A 331 -0.60 -20.86 -24.20
C SER A 331 -1.83 -21.73 -24.45
N PHE A 332 -2.94 -21.48 -23.78
CA PHE A 332 -4.20 -22.17 -24.03
C PHE A 332 -4.78 -21.88 -25.41
N SER A 333 -4.67 -20.62 -25.87
CA SER A 333 -5.19 -20.22 -27.19
C SER A 333 -4.40 -20.81 -28.34
N ILE A 334 -3.10 -21.08 -28.18
CA ILE A 334 -2.22 -21.72 -29.12
C ILE A 334 -2.51 -23.23 -29.18
N GLY A 335 -2.48 -23.91 -28.02
CA GLY A 335 -2.72 -25.34 -27.98
C GLY A 335 -2.33 -26.01 -26.69
N VAL A 336 -2.87 -27.22 -26.45
CA VAL A 336 -2.70 -27.96 -25.17
C VAL A 336 -1.26 -28.32 -24.82
N ASN A 337 -0.36 -28.41 -25.82
CA ASN A 337 1.06 -28.70 -25.59
C ASN A 337 1.91 -27.44 -25.54
N THR A 338 1.29 -26.27 -25.40
CA THR A 338 2.00 -24.99 -25.26
C THR A 338 2.23 -24.67 -23.80
N SER A 339 3.45 -24.33 -23.46
CA SER A 339 3.85 -23.90 -22.13
C SER A 339 4.81 -22.72 -22.20
N TYR A 340 4.93 -21.97 -21.11
CA TYR A 340 5.86 -20.85 -21.01
C TYR A 340 6.68 -20.92 -19.74
N GLU A 341 7.84 -20.28 -19.78
CA GLU A 341 8.74 -20.10 -18.63
C GLU A 341 9.29 -18.67 -18.64
N ILE A 342 9.29 -18.01 -17.49
CA ILE A 342 9.86 -16.67 -17.32
C ILE A 342 11.19 -16.82 -16.59
N LEU A 343 12.31 -16.47 -17.25
CA LEU A 343 13.67 -16.56 -16.72
C LEU A 343 14.36 -15.18 -16.80
N GLY A 344 14.33 -14.45 -15.69
CA GLY A 344 14.88 -13.09 -15.64
C GLY A 344 14.23 -12.17 -16.67
N ASN A 345 15.00 -11.76 -17.72
CA ASN A 345 14.52 -10.89 -18.79
C ASN A 345 14.11 -11.64 -20.07
N LYS A 346 13.78 -12.94 -19.94
CA LYS A 346 13.37 -13.79 -21.07
C LYS A 346 12.08 -14.52 -20.78
N ILE A 347 11.30 -14.70 -21.82
CA ILE A 347 10.14 -15.59 -21.88
C ILE A 347 10.47 -16.68 -22.88
N ILE A 348 10.38 -17.93 -22.46
CA ILE A 348 10.61 -19.09 -23.32
C ILE A 348 9.26 -19.76 -23.54
N ILE A 349 8.84 -19.85 -24.81
CA ILE A 349 7.63 -20.55 -25.23
C ILE A 349 8.03 -21.90 -25.81
N LYS A 350 7.42 -22.97 -25.31
CA LYS A 350 7.55 -24.34 -25.83
C LYS A 350 6.20 -24.77 -26.37
N SER A 351 6.14 -25.22 -27.64
CA SER A 351 4.89 -25.59 -28.31
C SER A 351 5.16 -26.53 -29.45
N ASP A 352 4.16 -27.35 -29.75
CA ASP A 352 4.11 -28.19 -30.98
C ASP A 352 3.37 -27.47 -32.15
N GLY A 353 3.00 -26.19 -31.94
CA GLY A 353 2.26 -25.38 -32.90
C GLY A 353 0.79 -25.18 -32.55
N CYS A 354 0.10 -24.38 -33.35
CA CYS A 354 -1.32 -24.11 -33.19
C CYS A 354 -2.19 -25.31 -33.54
N MET A 355 -3.27 -25.49 -32.80
CA MET A 355 -4.32 -26.44 -33.19
C MET A 355 -4.86 -26.04 -34.58
N PRO A 356 -4.97 -26.95 -35.54
CA PRO A 356 -5.64 -26.65 -36.79
C PRO A 356 -7.07 -26.18 -36.46
N SER A 357 -7.45 -25.02 -37.00
CA SER A 357 -8.82 -24.51 -36.87
C SER A 357 -9.80 -25.54 -37.42
N ILE A 358 -10.62 -26.16 -36.57
CA ILE A 358 -11.65 -27.15 -36.94
C ILE A 358 -12.81 -26.48 -37.73
N LEU A 359 -12.70 -25.21 -38.06
CA LEU A 359 -13.73 -24.42 -38.72
C LEU A 359 -13.28 -23.98 -40.11
N ASN A 360 -13.13 -24.93 -41.07
CA ASN A 360 -13.32 -24.64 -42.50
C ASN A 360 -13.54 -25.94 -43.29
N ASN A 361 -14.65 -26.62 -43.01
CA ASN A 361 -15.27 -27.54 -43.91
C ASN A 361 -16.80 -27.32 -43.84
N LYS A 362 -17.26 -26.29 -44.55
CA LYS A 362 -18.58 -26.29 -45.22
C LYS A 362 -18.60 -25.27 -46.33
#